data_25ecdf76c4e6c734f248cff3b89b6354
#
_entry.id   25ecdf76c4e6c734f248cff3b89b6354
#
_cell.length_a   1.000
_cell.length_b   1.000
_cell.length_c   1.000
_cell.angle_alpha   90.00
_cell.angle_beta   90.00
_cell.angle_gamma   90.00
#
_symmetry.space_group_name_H-M   'P 1'
#
loop_
_entity.id
_entity.type
_entity.pdbx_description
1 polymer ?
#
loop_
_entity_poly.entity_id
_entity_poly.type
_entity_poly.pdbx_seq_one_letter_code
_entity_poly.pdbx_strand_id
1 'polypeptide(L)'
;MADRRGPGRRWRLRAARVLAVAGVLAAAVVASPAAASGTATDTTTATDTATATATGVAAAAPPPYLTLEASYGAGTVTNGWESVERYRDTTTGFRTEGYPPDGRGDQDGKRLTYFGGVSRPSSDRFLLYSAPGWNSGSRTTPVLLVHGANDTADRAWANPGEAGGYGCGAASCPSTGLMQYLAGRGHRVFAVGFAHKQGDNLMQAQVVGDAIAVIKAKLGVAKVDLVGWSKGQMSTRAYVSSLKPSWGRAYAGDVRRLVTLGGPNGGYDYPYAHGWAHDFSIWPECGGKVNAPSPHSHMTCYGTYTAHPEFSMTPSGGHDNYPGQRQMLARWDGVYGVDGAAQDWYTTYYGGQGFYTAGGGIQAAVDAGSLIGPLHSAGVPASVTTYLLAGGSADVLGIFNENRGPSDGVVFVSSALDTTGIPTVGGKVTIAGANHLELGWHGSAAAQVATWLS
;
A
#
# COMPACT_ATOMS: atom_id res chain seq x y z
N MET A 1 56.03 3.37 -40.79
CA MET A 1 57.03 3.54 -39.70
C MET A 1 56.32 4.11 -38.49
N ALA A 2 56.63 3.54 -37.34
CA ALA A 2 56.26 3.86 -35.97
C ALA A 2 54.92 3.27 -35.45
N ASP A 3 55.09 2.11 -34.89
CA ASP A 3 54.33 1.38 -33.88
C ASP A 3 54.27 2.19 -32.55
N ARG A 4 53.11 2.33 -31.93
CA ARG A 4 52.97 2.68 -30.50
C ARG A 4 51.90 1.84 -29.85
N ARG A 5 52.33 0.74 -29.26
CA ARG A 5 51.54 -0.06 -28.31
C ARG A 5 51.50 0.66 -26.96
N GLY A 6 50.31 0.91 -26.41
CA GLY A 6 50.11 1.36 -25.03
C GLY A 6 49.58 0.21 -24.16
N PRO A 7 49.82 0.19 -22.85
CA PRO A 7 49.74 -0.99 -22.00
C PRO A 7 48.33 -1.33 -21.51
N GLY A 8 48.03 -2.65 -21.60
CA GLY A 8 46.79 -3.22 -21.09
C GLY A 8 46.67 -3.16 -19.55
N ARG A 9 45.59 -2.63 -19.06
CA ARG A 9 45.21 -2.72 -17.66
C ARG A 9 44.50 -4.06 -17.42
N ARG A 10 45.19 -4.95 -16.70
CA ARG A 10 44.60 -6.20 -16.17
C ARG A 10 43.70 -5.87 -15.00
N TRP A 11 42.41 -6.10 -15.13
CA TRP A 11 41.45 -6.09 -14.04
C TRP A 11 41.56 -7.40 -13.26
N ARG A 12 41.97 -7.32 -12.01
CA ARG A 12 41.98 -8.46 -11.09
C ARG A 12 40.59 -8.60 -10.49
N LEU A 13 39.89 -9.67 -10.87
CA LEU A 13 38.73 -10.15 -10.19
C LEU A 13 39.09 -10.59 -8.76
N ARG A 14 38.56 -9.93 -7.75
CA ARG A 14 38.56 -10.42 -6.37
C ARG A 14 37.34 -11.27 -6.16
N ALA A 15 37.51 -12.58 -6.08
CA ALA A 15 36.48 -13.51 -5.63
C ALA A 15 36.32 -13.37 -4.11
N ALA A 16 35.13 -12.95 -3.65
CA ALA A 16 34.75 -13.01 -2.25
C ALA A 16 34.31 -14.44 -1.93
N ARG A 17 34.96 -15.08 -0.99
CA ARG A 17 34.59 -16.39 -0.46
C ARG A 17 33.48 -16.19 0.55
N VAL A 18 32.29 -16.79 0.29
CA VAL A 18 31.20 -16.93 1.27
C VAL A 18 31.56 -18.13 2.15
N LEU A 19 31.74 -17.88 3.44
CA LEU A 19 31.85 -18.93 4.46
C LEU A 19 30.43 -19.31 4.90
N ALA A 20 30.05 -20.55 4.64
CA ALA A 20 28.87 -21.17 5.23
C ALA A 20 29.19 -21.61 6.67
N VAL A 21 28.49 -21.05 7.65
CA VAL A 21 28.51 -21.52 9.03
C VAL A 21 27.30 -22.40 9.25
N ALA A 22 27.54 -23.70 9.41
CA ALA A 22 26.54 -24.66 9.85
C ALA A 22 26.43 -24.58 11.39
N GLY A 23 25.31 -24.09 11.90
CA GLY A 23 24.99 -24.08 13.32
C GLY A 23 24.13 -25.28 13.68
N VAL A 24 24.63 -26.12 14.60
CA VAL A 24 23.95 -27.27 15.18
C VAL A 24 22.91 -26.77 16.19
N LEU A 25 21.64 -27.12 16.00
CA LEU A 25 20.58 -26.88 16.99
C LEU A 25 20.56 -28.06 17.99
N ALA A 26 20.84 -27.76 19.23
CA ALA A 26 20.57 -28.65 20.37
C ALA A 26 19.17 -28.34 20.91
N ALA A 27 18.28 -29.33 20.89
CA ALA A 27 16.96 -29.26 21.49
C ALA A 27 17.05 -29.47 23.00
N ALA A 28 16.60 -28.47 23.77
CA ALA A 28 16.39 -28.62 25.21
C ALA A 28 14.90 -28.90 25.48
N VAL A 29 14.62 -30.07 26.04
CA VAL A 29 13.31 -30.46 26.55
C VAL A 29 13.15 -29.85 27.92
N VAL A 30 12.14 -29.01 28.12
CA VAL A 30 11.75 -28.52 29.46
C VAL A 30 10.40 -29.14 29.83
N ALA A 31 10.41 -29.88 30.92
CA ALA A 31 9.23 -30.53 31.52
C ALA A 31 8.39 -29.50 32.28
N SER A 32 7.08 -29.58 32.11
CA SER A 32 6.10 -28.78 32.89
C SER A 32 5.80 -29.46 34.24
N PRO A 33 5.63 -28.70 35.35
CA PRO A 33 5.09 -29.25 36.58
C PRO A 33 3.56 -29.20 36.60
N ALA A 34 2.99 -30.22 37.25
CA ALA A 34 1.56 -30.48 37.41
C ALA A 34 0.88 -29.45 38.33
N ALA A 35 -0.36 -29.13 37.99
CA ALA A 35 -1.25 -28.31 38.79
C ALA A 35 -1.80 -29.03 40.00
N ALA A 36 -1.75 -28.38 41.18
CA ALA A 36 -2.43 -28.80 42.40
C ALA A 36 -3.83 -28.18 42.46
N SER A 37 -4.86 -28.98 42.62
CA SER A 37 -6.23 -28.60 42.90
C SER A 37 -6.43 -28.14 44.31
N GLY A 38 -6.84 -26.85 44.51
CA GLY A 38 -7.30 -26.35 45.77
C GLY A 38 -8.79 -26.00 45.71
N THR A 39 -9.57 -26.68 46.52
CA THR A 39 -10.96 -26.35 46.81
C THR A 39 -11.06 -25.12 47.71
N ALA A 40 -11.81 -24.09 47.28
CA ALA A 40 -12.18 -22.98 48.12
C ALA A 40 -13.70 -22.86 48.21
N THR A 41 -14.13 -22.71 49.43
CA THR A 41 -15.49 -22.63 49.93
C THR A 41 -16.18 -21.33 49.58
N ASP A 42 -17.47 -21.41 49.30
CA ASP A 42 -18.45 -20.38 49.10
C ASP A 42 -18.53 -19.40 50.28
N THR A 43 -18.52 -18.09 49.97
CA THR A 43 -19.09 -17.06 50.84
C THR A 43 -19.82 -16.05 49.98
N THR A 44 -21.15 -16.16 50.00
CA THR A 44 -22.07 -15.21 49.36
C THR A 44 -22.07 -13.88 50.12
N THR A 45 -21.62 -12.82 49.45
CA THR A 45 -21.96 -11.44 49.83
C THR A 45 -22.71 -10.80 48.70
N ALA A 46 -23.97 -10.50 48.94
CA ALA A 46 -24.80 -9.73 48.03
C ALA A 46 -24.26 -8.29 47.96
N THR A 47 -23.85 -7.89 46.76
CA THR A 47 -23.55 -6.49 46.46
C THR A 47 -24.55 -6.02 45.40
N ASP A 48 -25.30 -4.99 45.75
CA ASP A 48 -26.18 -4.25 44.85
C ASP A 48 -25.42 -3.80 43.61
N THR A 49 -25.73 -4.41 42.47
CA THR A 49 -25.17 -4.02 41.19
C THR A 49 -26.11 -2.96 40.61
N ALA A 50 -25.76 -1.70 40.75
CA ALA A 50 -26.35 -0.63 39.95
C ALA A 50 -26.04 -0.90 38.46
N THR A 51 -27.04 -1.34 37.73
CA THR A 51 -26.96 -1.55 36.28
C THR A 51 -26.87 -0.19 35.61
N ALA A 52 -25.66 0.26 35.32
CA ALA A 52 -25.42 1.36 34.41
C ALA A 52 -25.87 0.90 33.01
N THR A 53 -27.05 1.27 32.61
CA THR A 53 -27.53 1.15 31.24
C THR A 53 -26.63 2.00 30.35
N ALA A 54 -25.60 1.40 29.76
CA ALA A 54 -24.91 1.99 28.64
C ALA A 54 -25.94 2.11 27.50
N THR A 55 -26.42 3.33 27.25
CA THR A 55 -27.19 3.66 26.04
C THR A 55 -26.22 3.53 24.84
N GLY A 56 -26.04 2.30 24.40
CA GLY A 56 -25.36 2.02 23.16
C GLY A 56 -26.19 2.63 22.03
N VAL A 57 -25.66 3.61 21.34
CA VAL A 57 -26.21 4.07 20.07
C VAL A 57 -26.29 2.84 19.18
N ALA A 58 -27.51 2.45 18.81
CA ALA A 58 -27.71 1.31 17.92
C ALA A 58 -26.91 1.56 16.63
N ALA A 59 -26.09 0.59 16.21
CA ALA A 59 -25.37 0.69 14.97
C ALA A 59 -26.35 0.96 13.83
N ALA A 60 -26.15 2.03 13.08
CA ALA A 60 -26.97 2.34 11.92
C ALA A 60 -26.71 1.32 10.80
N ALA A 61 -27.72 1.06 9.98
CA ALA A 61 -27.49 0.25 8.78
C ALA A 61 -26.52 0.98 7.84
N PRO A 62 -25.65 0.24 7.11
CA PRO A 62 -24.83 0.83 6.07
C PRO A 62 -25.72 1.51 5.01
N PRO A 63 -25.14 2.46 4.23
CA PRO A 63 -25.89 3.11 3.17
C PRO A 63 -26.57 2.12 2.21
N PRO A 64 -27.76 2.43 1.68
CA PRO A 64 -28.56 1.46 0.90
C PRO A 64 -27.91 1.02 -0.43
N TYR A 65 -26.91 1.76 -0.89
CA TYR A 65 -26.11 1.38 -2.07
C TYR A 65 -24.98 0.39 -1.73
N LEU A 66 -24.77 0.07 -0.46
CA LEU A 66 -23.78 -0.92 -0.03
C LEU A 66 -24.47 -2.20 0.42
N THR A 67 -24.03 -3.32 -0.15
CA THR A 67 -24.51 -4.65 0.24
C THR A 67 -23.40 -5.41 0.93
N LEU A 68 -23.61 -5.91 2.13
CA LEU A 68 -22.76 -6.88 2.79
C LEU A 68 -22.95 -8.24 2.13
N GLU A 69 -21.94 -8.76 1.44
CA GLU A 69 -22.00 -10.04 0.72
C GLU A 69 -21.51 -11.22 1.57
N ALA A 70 -20.51 -10.98 2.43
CA ALA A 70 -19.92 -12.02 3.29
C ALA A 70 -19.27 -11.41 4.52
N SER A 71 -19.20 -12.21 5.59
CA SER A 71 -18.53 -11.85 6.83
C SER A 71 -17.69 -13.05 7.32
N TYR A 72 -16.45 -12.79 7.72
CA TYR A 72 -15.48 -13.74 8.19
C TYR A 72 -15.02 -13.29 9.58
N GLY A 73 -14.97 -14.22 10.52
CA GLY A 73 -14.59 -13.96 11.91
C GLY A 73 -13.59 -14.99 12.44
N ALA A 74 -13.58 -15.14 13.76
CA ALA A 74 -12.66 -16.03 14.47
C ALA A 74 -12.59 -17.43 13.84
N GLY A 75 -11.36 -17.95 13.69
CA GLY A 75 -11.06 -19.22 13.03
C GLY A 75 -10.96 -19.17 11.50
N THR A 76 -11.43 -18.09 10.86
CA THR A 76 -11.31 -17.91 9.41
C THR A 76 -10.39 -16.76 9.02
N VAL A 77 -10.24 -15.76 9.87
CA VAL A 77 -9.34 -14.63 9.66
C VAL A 77 -7.92 -14.93 10.12
N THR A 78 -6.94 -14.26 9.53
CA THR A 78 -5.51 -14.42 9.81
C THR A 78 -4.88 -13.11 10.28
N ASN A 79 -3.59 -13.14 10.56
CA ASN A 79 -2.74 -11.97 10.83
C ASN A 79 -3.25 -11.06 11.98
N GLY A 80 -4.03 -11.63 12.92
CA GLY A 80 -4.51 -10.89 14.08
C GLY A 80 -5.68 -9.94 13.81
N TRP A 81 -6.31 -9.98 12.66
CA TRP A 81 -7.59 -9.31 12.43
C TRP A 81 -8.71 -10.00 13.23
N GLU A 82 -9.70 -9.23 13.68
CA GLU A 82 -10.88 -9.76 14.39
C GLU A 82 -11.95 -10.22 13.39
N SER A 83 -12.14 -9.45 12.32
CA SER A 83 -13.08 -9.81 11.26
C SER A 83 -12.69 -9.19 9.92
N VAL A 84 -13.22 -9.80 8.85
CA VAL A 84 -13.17 -9.26 7.49
C VAL A 84 -14.58 -9.35 6.91
N GLU A 85 -15.05 -8.26 6.34
CA GLU A 85 -16.36 -8.18 5.69
C GLU A 85 -16.18 -7.81 4.22
N ARG A 86 -16.88 -8.52 3.33
CA ARG A 86 -16.91 -8.17 1.91
C ARG A 86 -18.16 -7.38 1.60
N TYR A 87 -17.96 -6.18 1.11
CA TYR A 87 -19.02 -5.30 0.64
C TYR A 87 -19.00 -5.18 -0.88
N ARG A 88 -20.17 -4.85 -1.42
CA ARG A 88 -20.36 -4.46 -2.81
C ARG A 88 -21.05 -3.10 -2.88
N ASP A 89 -20.51 -2.18 -3.65
CA ASP A 89 -21.21 -0.96 -4.06
C ASP A 89 -22.08 -1.26 -5.28
N THR A 90 -23.38 -1.02 -5.15
CA THR A 90 -24.38 -1.28 -6.19
C THR A 90 -24.61 -0.05 -7.10
N THR A 91 -23.85 1.03 -6.90
CA THR A 91 -23.89 2.20 -7.76
C THR A 91 -23.48 1.85 -9.19
N THR A 92 -24.24 2.28 -10.16
CA THR A 92 -23.87 2.12 -11.57
C THR A 92 -22.70 3.04 -11.90
N GLY A 93 -21.71 2.54 -12.63
CA GLY A 93 -20.54 3.32 -13.07
C GLY A 93 -19.20 2.74 -12.72
N PHE A 94 -19.11 1.84 -11.73
CA PHE A 94 -17.91 1.04 -11.57
C PHE A 94 -17.68 0.23 -12.84
N ARG A 95 -16.49 0.39 -13.42
CA ARG A 95 -16.11 -0.45 -14.57
C ARG A 95 -15.48 -1.73 -14.07
N THR A 96 -15.65 -2.77 -14.86
CA THR A 96 -14.78 -3.93 -14.74
C THR A 96 -13.41 -3.54 -15.24
N GLU A 97 -12.42 -3.59 -14.36
CA GLU A 97 -11.02 -3.37 -14.73
C GLU A 97 -10.43 -4.68 -15.25
N GLY A 98 -9.73 -4.60 -16.39
CA GLY A 98 -8.88 -5.68 -16.82
C GLY A 98 -7.60 -5.68 -15.99
N TYR A 99 -7.14 -6.84 -15.54
CA TYR A 99 -5.83 -7.02 -14.91
C TYR A 99 -5.47 -8.51 -14.88
N PRO A 100 -4.17 -8.86 -14.84
CA PRO A 100 -3.77 -10.25 -14.69
C PRO A 100 -4.35 -10.86 -13.41
N PRO A 101 -4.72 -12.15 -13.41
CA PRO A 101 -5.17 -12.83 -12.21
C PRO A 101 -4.14 -12.72 -11.09
N ASP A 102 -4.59 -12.65 -9.84
CA ASP A 102 -3.69 -12.78 -8.71
C ASP A 102 -3.15 -14.21 -8.65
N GLY A 103 -1.88 -14.38 -9.08
CA GLY A 103 -1.25 -15.70 -9.21
C GLY A 103 -0.79 -16.31 -7.90
N ARG A 104 -0.81 -15.54 -6.79
CA ARG A 104 -0.31 -16.01 -5.50
C ARG A 104 -1.36 -16.68 -4.62
N GLY A 105 -2.61 -16.70 -5.06
CA GLY A 105 -3.69 -17.28 -4.28
C GLY A 105 -3.87 -16.58 -2.93
N ASP A 106 -3.93 -17.37 -1.84
CA ASP A 106 -4.14 -16.85 -0.48
C ASP A 106 -2.82 -16.56 0.28
N GLN A 107 -1.72 -16.38 -0.42
CA GLN A 107 -0.43 -16.07 0.23
C GLN A 107 -0.40 -14.70 0.92
N ASP A 108 -1.36 -13.84 0.61
CA ASP A 108 -1.52 -12.52 1.22
C ASP A 108 -2.73 -12.52 2.19
N GLY A 109 -2.71 -13.33 3.24
CA GLY A 109 -3.71 -13.31 4.30
C GLY A 109 -5.11 -13.81 3.91
N LYS A 110 -5.20 -14.74 3.00
CA LYS A 110 -6.48 -15.28 2.49
C LYS A 110 -7.36 -14.26 1.76
N ARG A 111 -6.77 -13.18 1.27
CA ARG A 111 -7.50 -12.15 0.53
C ARG A 111 -8.38 -12.76 -0.58
N LEU A 112 -7.86 -13.73 -1.33
CA LEU A 112 -8.58 -14.39 -2.41
C LEU A 112 -9.81 -15.14 -1.90
N THR A 113 -9.68 -15.86 -0.80
CA THR A 113 -10.81 -16.51 -0.11
C THR A 113 -11.87 -15.50 0.30
N TYR A 114 -11.48 -14.37 0.86
CA TYR A 114 -12.43 -13.31 1.26
C TYR A 114 -13.15 -12.70 0.06
N PHE A 115 -12.55 -12.65 -1.11
CA PHE A 115 -13.22 -12.31 -2.37
C PHE A 115 -13.99 -13.49 -3.00
N GLY A 116 -14.20 -14.59 -2.27
CA GLY A 116 -14.96 -15.75 -2.75
C GLY A 116 -14.20 -16.66 -3.71
N GLY A 117 -12.87 -16.68 -3.65
CA GLY A 117 -12.02 -17.46 -4.54
C GLY A 117 -11.86 -16.88 -5.95
N VAL A 118 -12.36 -15.68 -6.18
CA VAL A 118 -12.29 -15.03 -7.51
C VAL A 118 -10.93 -14.37 -7.68
N SER A 119 -10.15 -14.83 -8.66
CA SER A 119 -8.81 -14.29 -8.95
C SER A 119 -8.81 -12.86 -9.52
N ARG A 120 -9.93 -12.40 -10.05
CA ARG A 120 -10.18 -11.04 -10.53
C ARG A 120 -11.49 -10.53 -9.94
N PRO A 121 -11.53 -10.10 -8.68
CA PRO A 121 -12.74 -9.52 -8.11
C PRO A 121 -13.16 -8.27 -8.87
N SER A 122 -14.46 -8.04 -8.96
CA SER A 122 -14.99 -6.82 -9.58
C SER A 122 -14.65 -5.59 -8.74
N SER A 123 -14.33 -4.47 -9.39
CA SER A 123 -13.90 -3.22 -8.71
C SER A 123 -14.99 -2.54 -7.89
N ASP A 124 -16.24 -3.00 -8.00
CA ASP A 124 -17.37 -2.62 -7.14
C ASP A 124 -17.34 -3.31 -5.76
N ARG A 125 -16.39 -4.23 -5.52
CA ARG A 125 -16.22 -4.98 -4.28
C ARG A 125 -15.00 -4.52 -3.51
N PHE A 126 -15.12 -4.56 -2.20
CA PHE A 126 -13.99 -4.33 -1.30
C PHE A 126 -14.10 -5.17 -0.03
N LEU A 127 -12.99 -5.31 0.65
CA LEU A 127 -12.91 -5.93 1.97
C LEU A 127 -12.71 -4.85 3.01
N LEU A 128 -13.48 -4.94 4.10
CA LEU A 128 -13.27 -4.12 5.29
C LEU A 128 -12.75 -5.02 6.41
N TYR A 129 -11.52 -4.81 6.82
CA TYR A 129 -10.87 -5.49 7.92
C TYR A 129 -11.08 -4.71 9.20
N SER A 130 -11.38 -5.40 10.29
CA SER A 130 -11.52 -4.81 11.63
C SER A 130 -10.47 -5.41 12.55
N ALA A 131 -9.69 -4.57 13.23
CA ALA A 131 -8.70 -5.00 14.20
C ALA A 131 -9.35 -5.34 15.55
N PRO A 132 -8.70 -6.13 16.44
CA PRO A 132 -9.17 -6.34 17.80
C PRO A 132 -9.44 -5.02 18.53
N GLY A 133 -10.58 -4.93 19.18
CA GLY A 133 -11.00 -3.72 19.90
C GLY A 133 -11.54 -2.59 19.01
N TRP A 134 -11.86 -2.86 17.74
CA TRP A 134 -12.40 -1.87 16.81
C TRP A 134 -13.67 -1.16 17.31
N ASN A 135 -14.48 -1.82 18.16
CA ASN A 135 -15.74 -1.29 18.72
C ASN A 135 -15.62 -0.80 20.18
N SER A 136 -14.51 -1.12 20.86
CA SER A 136 -14.32 -0.87 22.29
C SER A 136 -13.05 -0.07 22.63
N GLY A 137 -12.23 0.26 21.64
CA GLY A 137 -11.02 1.04 21.84
C GLY A 137 -11.29 2.39 22.50
N SER A 138 -10.38 2.83 23.38
CA SER A 138 -10.52 4.06 24.18
C SER A 138 -10.45 5.34 23.33
N ARG A 139 -9.81 5.29 22.16
CA ARG A 139 -9.77 6.39 21.18
C ARG A 139 -11.05 6.39 20.36
N THR A 140 -11.85 7.45 20.48
CA THR A 140 -13.20 7.49 19.88
C THR A 140 -13.23 7.68 18.39
N THR A 141 -12.22 8.35 17.81
CA THR A 141 -12.12 8.50 16.34
C THR A 141 -11.48 7.26 15.74
N PRO A 142 -12.20 6.51 14.88
CA PRO A 142 -11.63 5.33 14.23
C PRO A 142 -10.60 5.72 13.16
N VAL A 143 -9.70 4.79 12.86
CA VAL A 143 -8.64 4.93 11.87
C VAL A 143 -8.89 3.96 10.73
N LEU A 144 -8.90 4.44 9.50
CA LEU A 144 -8.94 3.61 8.29
C LEU A 144 -7.56 3.61 7.63
N LEU A 145 -6.96 2.43 7.48
CA LEU A 145 -5.69 2.20 6.82
C LEU A 145 -5.91 1.79 5.35
N VAL A 146 -5.21 2.44 4.43
CA VAL A 146 -5.35 2.25 2.97
C VAL A 146 -4.00 1.87 2.38
N HIS A 147 -3.90 0.62 1.90
CA HIS A 147 -2.64 0.02 1.43
C HIS A 147 -2.17 0.56 0.06
N GLY A 148 -0.88 0.34 -0.24
CA GLY A 148 -0.22 0.75 -1.46
C GLY A 148 -0.49 -0.16 -2.67
N ALA A 149 0.26 0.10 -3.74
CA ALA A 149 0.22 -0.68 -4.97
C ALA A 149 0.67 -2.12 -4.73
N ASN A 150 0.02 -3.06 -5.41
CA ASN A 150 0.34 -4.49 -5.37
C ASN A 150 0.38 -5.09 -3.95
N ASP A 151 -0.30 -4.47 -3.00
CA ASP A 151 -0.33 -4.85 -1.60
C ASP A 151 -1.72 -5.27 -1.12
N THR A 152 -1.80 -5.69 0.14
CA THR A 152 -3.03 -6.10 0.81
C THR A 152 -3.08 -5.49 2.22
N ALA A 153 -4.24 -5.50 2.86
CA ALA A 153 -4.36 -5.07 4.25
C ALA A 153 -3.51 -5.92 5.20
N ASP A 154 -3.37 -7.21 4.89
CA ASP A 154 -2.59 -8.14 5.69
C ASP A 154 -1.10 -7.80 5.68
N ARG A 155 -0.49 -7.75 4.51
CA ARG A 155 0.94 -7.48 4.38
C ARG A 155 1.31 -6.04 4.75
N ALA A 156 0.52 -5.09 4.31
CA ALA A 156 0.80 -3.67 4.57
C ALA A 156 0.77 -3.32 6.05
N TRP A 157 -0.16 -3.90 6.80
CA TRP A 157 -0.53 -3.38 8.10
C TRP A 157 -0.44 -4.38 9.25
N ALA A 158 -0.60 -5.68 8.98
CA ALA A 158 -0.77 -6.67 10.01
C ALA A 158 0.39 -7.69 10.09
N ASN A 159 0.88 -8.18 8.95
CA ASN A 159 1.98 -9.15 8.90
C ASN A 159 2.93 -8.88 7.72
N PRO A 160 3.85 -7.94 7.85
CA PRO A 160 4.84 -7.66 6.80
C PRO A 160 5.68 -8.87 6.38
N GLY A 161 5.81 -9.87 7.26
CA GLY A 161 6.51 -11.12 6.98
C GLY A 161 5.75 -12.10 6.09
N GLU A 162 4.47 -11.85 5.81
CA GLU A 162 3.70 -12.68 4.92
C GLU A 162 4.28 -12.59 3.50
N ALA A 163 4.53 -13.76 2.91
CA ALA A 163 5.32 -13.85 1.69
C ALA A 163 4.69 -13.08 0.52
N GLY A 164 5.19 -11.90 0.30
CA GLY A 164 4.97 -11.11 -0.90
C GLY A 164 6.19 -11.20 -1.82
N GLY A 165 6.03 -10.94 -3.11
CA GLY A 165 7.11 -11.00 -4.09
C GLY A 165 8.33 -10.12 -3.75
N TYR A 166 8.15 -9.07 -2.93
CA TYR A 166 9.19 -8.14 -2.49
C TYR A 166 9.66 -8.34 -1.06
N GLY A 167 9.08 -9.27 -0.33
CA GLY A 167 9.27 -9.30 1.11
C GLY A 167 8.74 -8.02 1.78
N CYS A 168 9.32 -7.65 2.90
CA CYS A 168 8.94 -6.44 3.67
C CYS A 168 9.91 -5.26 3.49
N GLY A 169 10.84 -5.35 2.55
CA GLY A 169 11.87 -4.33 2.34
C GLY A 169 13.12 -4.49 3.22
N ALA A 170 13.13 -5.44 4.14
CA ALA A 170 14.24 -5.71 5.06
C ALA A 170 14.64 -7.18 5.05
N ALA A 171 15.84 -7.50 5.56
CA ALA A 171 16.34 -8.86 5.66
C ALA A 171 15.57 -9.73 6.67
N SER A 172 14.87 -9.11 7.61
CA SER A 172 14.04 -9.77 8.61
C SER A 172 12.72 -9.02 8.74
N CYS A 173 11.64 -9.69 8.43
CA CYS A 173 10.30 -9.12 8.47
C CYS A 173 9.62 -9.41 9.80
N PRO A 174 8.98 -8.41 10.44
CA PRO A 174 8.15 -8.65 11.60
C PRO A 174 6.83 -9.32 11.21
N SER A 175 6.23 -10.01 12.17
CA SER A 175 4.88 -10.60 12.03
C SER A 175 3.77 -9.67 12.52
N THR A 176 4.09 -8.41 12.83
CA THR A 176 3.14 -7.38 13.28
C THR A 176 3.48 -6.05 12.62
N GLY A 177 2.48 -5.23 12.37
CA GLY A 177 2.64 -3.94 11.71
C GLY A 177 1.90 -2.80 12.42
N LEU A 178 1.58 -1.76 11.66
CA LEU A 178 0.93 -0.56 12.18
C LEU A 178 -0.44 -0.87 12.80
N MET A 179 -1.16 -1.85 12.28
CA MET A 179 -2.47 -2.25 12.83
C MET A 179 -2.35 -2.63 14.30
N GLN A 180 -1.49 -3.58 14.65
CA GLN A 180 -1.31 -4.02 16.04
C GLN A 180 -0.73 -2.90 16.91
N TYR A 181 0.17 -2.09 16.35
CA TYR A 181 0.75 -0.96 17.08
C TYR A 181 -0.31 0.06 17.52
N LEU A 182 -1.25 0.41 16.65
CA LEU A 182 -2.33 1.35 16.92
C LEU A 182 -3.42 0.72 17.80
N ALA A 183 -3.85 -0.52 17.50
CA ALA A 183 -4.86 -1.23 18.29
C ALA A 183 -4.40 -1.41 19.74
N GLY A 184 -3.12 -1.78 19.97
CA GLY A 184 -2.54 -1.89 21.29
C GLY A 184 -2.47 -0.57 22.08
N ARG A 185 -2.72 0.57 21.41
CA ARG A 185 -2.81 1.91 22.02
C ARG A 185 -4.24 2.42 22.13
N GLY A 186 -5.21 1.53 21.95
CA GLY A 186 -6.64 1.82 22.09
C GLY A 186 -7.27 2.53 20.89
N HIS A 187 -6.61 2.58 19.73
CA HIS A 187 -7.25 3.05 18.51
C HIS A 187 -8.22 2.00 17.97
N ARG A 188 -9.33 2.45 17.41
CA ARG A 188 -10.31 1.64 16.67
C ARG A 188 -9.85 1.54 15.22
N VAL A 189 -9.15 0.45 14.88
CA VAL A 189 -8.43 0.34 13.61
C VAL A 189 -9.21 -0.52 12.62
N PHE A 190 -9.31 -0.01 11.40
CA PHE A 190 -9.85 -0.68 10.22
C PHE A 190 -8.85 -0.61 9.08
N ALA A 191 -8.97 -1.51 8.13
CA ALA A 191 -8.24 -1.40 6.86
C ALA A 191 -9.14 -1.79 5.69
N VAL A 192 -8.90 -1.20 4.52
CA VAL A 192 -9.57 -1.55 3.29
C VAL A 192 -8.70 -2.49 2.45
N GLY A 193 -9.32 -3.48 1.80
CA GLY A 193 -8.71 -4.31 0.77
C GLY A 193 -9.41 -4.09 -0.57
N PHE A 194 -8.66 -3.62 -1.57
CA PHE A 194 -9.20 -3.37 -2.90
C PHE A 194 -9.28 -4.63 -3.75
N ALA A 195 -10.28 -4.71 -4.63
CA ALA A 195 -10.40 -5.79 -5.61
C ALA A 195 -9.21 -5.83 -6.56
N HIS A 196 -8.87 -4.71 -7.18
CA HIS A 196 -7.68 -4.55 -8.01
C HIS A 196 -6.59 -3.78 -7.25
N LYS A 197 -5.50 -4.45 -6.89
CA LYS A 197 -4.41 -3.87 -6.09
C LYS A 197 -3.69 -2.68 -6.76
N GLN A 198 -3.80 -2.59 -8.08
CA GLN A 198 -3.22 -1.51 -8.90
C GLN A 198 -4.27 -0.74 -9.70
N GLY A 199 -5.54 -0.85 -9.29
CA GLY A 199 -6.68 -0.26 -9.97
C GLY A 199 -6.74 1.26 -9.94
N ASP A 200 -7.71 1.78 -10.66
CA ASP A 200 -7.99 3.21 -10.81
C ASP A 200 -8.18 3.90 -9.45
N ASN A 201 -7.36 4.93 -9.19
CA ASN A 201 -7.37 5.64 -7.91
C ASN A 201 -8.68 6.39 -7.66
N LEU A 202 -9.41 6.79 -8.70
CA LEU A 202 -10.71 7.46 -8.53
C LEU A 202 -11.80 6.45 -8.13
N MET A 203 -11.79 5.24 -8.68
CA MET A 203 -12.67 4.17 -8.23
C MET A 203 -12.31 3.73 -6.80
N GLN A 204 -11.01 3.60 -6.50
CA GLN A 204 -10.57 3.30 -5.15
C GLN A 204 -10.91 4.42 -4.15
N ALA A 205 -10.95 5.67 -4.58
CA ALA A 205 -11.43 6.77 -3.73
C ALA A 205 -12.91 6.63 -3.37
N GLN A 206 -13.76 6.13 -4.28
CA GLN A 206 -15.15 5.80 -3.96
C GLN A 206 -15.22 4.69 -2.91
N VAL A 207 -14.43 3.63 -3.07
CA VAL A 207 -14.32 2.52 -2.10
C VAL A 207 -13.84 3.02 -0.73
N VAL A 208 -12.90 3.97 -0.67
CA VAL A 208 -12.48 4.60 0.60
C VAL A 208 -13.66 5.31 1.26
N GLY A 209 -14.45 6.08 0.50
CA GLY A 209 -15.66 6.71 1.00
C GLY A 209 -16.70 5.70 1.51
N ASP A 210 -16.84 4.58 0.83
CA ASP A 210 -17.75 3.48 1.21
C ASP A 210 -17.31 2.82 2.52
N ALA A 211 -16.03 2.51 2.65
CA ALA A 211 -15.46 1.97 3.89
C ALA A 211 -15.69 2.93 5.07
N ILE A 212 -15.49 4.23 4.86
CA ILE A 212 -15.76 5.26 5.87
C ILE A 212 -17.27 5.27 6.24
N ALA A 213 -18.16 5.20 5.26
CA ALA A 213 -19.59 5.19 5.51
C ALA A 213 -20.02 3.97 6.35
N VAL A 214 -19.45 2.78 6.07
CA VAL A 214 -19.67 1.57 6.87
C VAL A 214 -19.15 1.75 8.29
N ILE A 215 -17.91 2.24 8.47
CA ILE A 215 -17.32 2.47 9.81
C ILE A 215 -18.17 3.45 10.62
N LYS A 216 -18.59 4.55 10.00
CA LYS A 216 -19.46 5.53 10.66
C LYS A 216 -20.80 4.92 11.10
N ALA A 217 -21.41 4.12 10.25
CA ALA A 217 -22.66 3.42 10.58
C ALA A 217 -22.46 2.42 11.72
N LYS A 218 -21.37 1.63 11.70
CA LYS A 218 -21.06 0.65 12.75
C LYS A 218 -20.82 1.28 14.13
N LEU A 219 -20.18 2.46 14.16
CA LEU A 219 -19.69 3.08 15.40
C LEU A 219 -20.51 4.29 15.85
N GLY A 220 -21.45 4.78 15.04
CA GLY A 220 -22.21 6.00 15.35
C GLY A 220 -21.35 7.26 15.40
N VAL A 221 -20.24 7.32 14.64
CA VAL A 221 -19.30 8.46 14.66
C VAL A 221 -19.47 9.35 13.43
N ALA A 222 -19.13 10.63 13.57
CA ALA A 222 -19.23 11.59 12.47
C ALA A 222 -17.99 11.58 11.56
N LYS A 223 -16.82 11.29 12.11
CA LYS A 223 -15.54 11.42 11.41
C LYS A 223 -14.61 10.23 11.67
N VAL A 224 -13.70 10.01 10.72
CA VAL A 224 -12.60 9.06 10.81
C VAL A 224 -11.26 9.78 10.59
N ASP A 225 -10.17 9.12 10.98
CA ASP A 225 -8.82 9.46 10.53
C ASP A 225 -8.43 8.52 9.40
N LEU A 226 -7.76 9.04 8.37
CA LEU A 226 -7.27 8.28 7.23
C LEU A 226 -5.75 8.16 7.28
N VAL A 227 -5.24 6.96 7.01
CA VAL A 227 -3.82 6.72 6.79
C VAL A 227 -3.65 6.06 5.42
N GLY A 228 -3.04 6.76 4.48
CA GLY A 228 -2.76 6.26 3.13
C GLY A 228 -1.26 6.01 2.94
N TRP A 229 -0.89 4.79 2.54
CA TRP A 229 0.49 4.44 2.24
C TRP A 229 0.71 4.30 0.73
N SER A 230 1.81 4.89 0.21
CA SER A 230 2.19 4.74 -1.20
C SER A 230 1.02 5.11 -2.13
N LYS A 231 0.66 4.25 -3.09
CA LYS A 231 -0.52 4.42 -3.95
C LYS A 231 -1.82 4.67 -3.16
N GLY A 232 -1.97 4.10 -1.95
CA GLY A 232 -3.15 4.32 -1.11
C GLY A 232 -3.37 5.80 -0.74
N GLN A 233 -2.30 6.59 -0.70
CA GLN A 233 -2.39 8.03 -0.54
C GLN A 233 -3.15 8.69 -1.70
N MET A 234 -2.99 8.21 -2.94
CA MET A 234 -3.69 8.77 -4.09
C MET A 234 -5.20 8.67 -3.95
N SER A 235 -5.70 7.50 -3.58
CA SER A 235 -7.13 7.27 -3.37
C SER A 235 -7.67 8.02 -2.15
N THR A 236 -6.94 8.09 -1.04
CA THR A 236 -7.35 8.86 0.14
C THR A 236 -7.39 10.35 -0.14
N ARG A 237 -6.37 10.89 -0.83
CA ARG A 237 -6.34 12.30 -1.23
C ARG A 237 -7.42 12.62 -2.25
N ALA A 238 -7.66 11.75 -3.26
CA ALA A 238 -8.73 11.93 -4.23
C ALA A 238 -10.10 11.99 -3.54
N TYR A 239 -10.34 11.12 -2.55
CA TYR A 239 -11.57 11.15 -1.77
C TYR A 239 -11.77 12.49 -1.05
N VAL A 240 -10.81 12.91 -0.23
CA VAL A 240 -10.95 14.16 0.55
C VAL A 240 -10.97 15.41 -0.31
N SER A 241 -10.37 15.36 -1.51
CA SER A 241 -10.38 16.46 -2.48
C SER A 241 -11.62 16.47 -3.36
N SER A 242 -12.57 15.56 -3.18
CA SER A 242 -13.72 15.35 -4.08
C SER A 242 -13.32 15.12 -5.54
N LEU A 243 -12.10 14.67 -5.81
CA LEU A 243 -11.69 14.29 -7.15
C LEU A 243 -12.26 12.90 -7.45
N LYS A 244 -13.23 12.84 -8.36
CA LYS A 244 -14.08 11.67 -8.54
C LYS A 244 -14.49 11.47 -9.99
N PRO A 245 -14.93 10.26 -10.39
CA PRO A 245 -15.63 10.06 -11.66
C PRO A 245 -16.95 10.86 -11.68
N SER A 246 -17.50 11.07 -12.87
CA SER A 246 -18.78 11.80 -13.02
C SER A 246 -19.94 11.17 -12.23
N TRP A 247 -19.96 9.85 -12.11
CA TRP A 247 -20.95 9.08 -11.35
C TRP A 247 -20.63 8.97 -9.84
N GLY A 248 -19.41 9.34 -9.45
CA GLY A 248 -18.94 9.15 -8.07
C GLY A 248 -19.57 10.12 -7.08
N ARG A 249 -19.55 9.73 -5.81
CA ARG A 249 -20.01 10.55 -4.69
C ARG A 249 -18.94 11.57 -4.29
N ALA A 250 -19.38 12.76 -3.94
CA ALA A 250 -18.50 13.79 -3.42
C ALA A 250 -18.02 13.46 -2.00
N TYR A 251 -16.95 14.08 -1.57
CA TYR A 251 -16.46 14.02 -0.20
C TYR A 251 -17.54 14.44 0.80
N ALA A 252 -17.77 13.63 1.82
CA ALA A 252 -18.85 13.84 2.80
C ALA A 252 -18.44 14.71 4.01
N GLY A 253 -17.26 15.29 4.04
CA GLY A 253 -16.78 16.09 5.18
C GLY A 253 -16.45 15.28 6.42
N ASP A 254 -16.18 14.00 6.28
CA ASP A 254 -16.13 12.99 7.34
C ASP A 254 -14.70 12.50 7.69
N VAL A 255 -13.69 13.19 7.24
CA VAL A 255 -12.31 12.96 7.65
C VAL A 255 -11.86 14.06 8.60
N ARG A 256 -11.24 13.68 9.73
CA ARG A 256 -10.61 14.62 10.68
C ARG A 256 -9.17 14.89 10.31
N ARG A 257 -8.40 13.84 10.08
CA ARG A 257 -6.97 13.87 9.75
C ARG A 257 -6.68 12.96 8.57
N LEU A 258 -5.77 13.40 7.71
CA LEU A 258 -5.18 12.61 6.64
C LEU A 258 -3.69 12.46 6.94
N VAL A 259 -3.21 11.22 7.08
CA VAL A 259 -1.78 10.90 7.24
C VAL A 259 -1.32 10.17 5.99
N THR A 260 -0.25 10.65 5.36
CA THR A 260 0.34 10.01 4.17
C THR A 260 1.70 9.43 4.51
N LEU A 261 1.93 8.18 4.11
CA LEU A 261 3.17 7.44 4.35
C LEU A 261 3.83 7.14 2.99
N GLY A 262 4.92 7.81 2.65
CA GLY A 262 5.63 7.62 1.38
C GLY A 262 4.73 7.80 0.15
N GLY A 263 3.67 8.60 0.27
CA GLY A 263 2.73 8.83 -0.82
C GLY A 263 3.31 9.78 -1.88
N PRO A 264 3.13 9.50 -3.17
CA PRO A 264 3.68 10.34 -4.24
C PRO A 264 2.84 11.64 -4.44
N ASN A 265 2.87 12.56 -3.46
CA ASN A 265 2.13 13.81 -3.54
C ASN A 265 2.55 14.68 -4.73
N GLY A 266 3.85 14.72 -5.03
CA GLY A 266 4.41 15.35 -6.22
C GLY A 266 4.56 14.41 -7.41
N GLY A 267 4.06 13.16 -7.29
CA GLY A 267 4.24 12.12 -8.28
C GLY A 267 5.53 11.32 -8.11
N TYR A 268 5.75 10.35 -8.97
CA TYR A 268 6.96 9.54 -8.96
C TYR A 268 7.42 9.17 -10.37
N ASP A 269 8.71 8.90 -10.52
CA ASP A 269 9.35 8.58 -11.78
C ASP A 269 10.19 7.28 -11.73
N TYR A 270 10.22 6.63 -10.57
CA TYR A 270 10.98 5.40 -10.30
C TYR A 270 10.96 4.39 -11.45
N PRO A 271 9.82 4.07 -12.10
CA PRO A 271 9.77 3.08 -13.16
C PRO A 271 10.68 3.38 -14.33
N TYR A 272 11.01 4.63 -14.52
CA TYR A 272 11.72 5.11 -15.68
C TYR A 272 13.12 5.63 -15.34
N ALA A 273 13.30 6.14 -14.13
CA ALA A 273 14.58 6.68 -13.68
C ALA A 273 15.68 5.60 -13.67
N HIS A 274 15.33 4.36 -13.38
CA HIS A 274 16.24 3.22 -13.36
C HIS A 274 16.28 2.43 -14.68
N GLY A 275 15.49 2.84 -15.65
CA GLY A 275 15.34 2.06 -16.86
C GLY A 275 14.79 0.66 -16.55
N TRP A 276 13.68 0.36 -17.13
CA TRP A 276 13.02 -0.92 -17.04
C TRP A 276 13.91 -2.14 -17.27
N ALA A 277 15.07 -2.00 -17.91
CA ALA A 277 16.03 -3.08 -18.11
C ALA A 277 16.44 -3.80 -16.82
N HIS A 278 16.37 -3.14 -15.69
CA HIS A 278 16.73 -3.73 -14.41
C HIS A 278 15.56 -4.49 -13.79
N ASP A 279 14.38 -3.87 -13.70
CA ASP A 279 13.24 -4.43 -13.00
C ASP A 279 12.51 -5.49 -13.83
N PHE A 280 12.51 -5.34 -15.14
CA PHE A 280 11.75 -6.20 -16.01
C PHE A 280 12.51 -7.34 -16.58
N SER A 281 13.81 -7.28 -16.60
CA SER A 281 14.63 -8.44 -16.95
C SER A 281 14.39 -9.63 -16.04
N ILE A 282 13.76 -9.39 -14.88
CA ILE A 282 13.44 -10.42 -13.89
C ILE A 282 11.99 -10.92 -13.94
N TRP A 283 11.11 -10.28 -14.72
CA TRP A 283 9.70 -10.65 -14.78
C TRP A 283 9.37 -11.29 -16.13
N PRO A 284 9.03 -12.61 -16.17
CA PRO A 284 8.76 -13.32 -17.41
C PRO A 284 7.64 -12.71 -18.22
N GLU A 285 6.60 -12.23 -17.53
CA GLU A 285 5.43 -11.64 -18.13
C GLU A 285 5.74 -10.36 -18.90
N CYS A 286 6.83 -9.69 -18.53
CA CYS A 286 7.33 -8.52 -19.25
C CYS A 286 8.35 -8.90 -20.34
N GLY A 287 8.57 -10.19 -20.61
CA GLY A 287 9.52 -10.67 -21.61
C GLY A 287 10.98 -10.67 -21.16
N GLY A 288 11.23 -10.40 -19.88
CA GLY A 288 12.57 -10.42 -19.29
C GLY A 288 13.09 -11.83 -19.03
N LYS A 289 14.40 -11.95 -18.79
CA LYS A 289 15.02 -13.17 -18.30
C LYS A 289 14.62 -13.40 -16.85
N VAL A 290 14.21 -14.60 -16.55
CA VAL A 290 13.60 -14.93 -15.28
C VAL A 290 14.62 -15.13 -14.19
N ASN A 291 14.60 -14.22 -13.20
CA ASN A 291 15.05 -14.51 -11.85
C ASN A 291 13.96 -14.13 -10.82
N ALA A 292 12.75 -13.88 -11.28
CA ALA A 292 11.64 -13.55 -10.41
C ALA A 292 11.36 -14.71 -9.44
N PRO A 293 11.14 -14.42 -8.16
CA PRO A 293 10.71 -15.45 -7.23
C PRO A 293 9.37 -16.02 -7.69
N SER A 294 9.26 -17.34 -7.64
CA SER A 294 8.02 -18.04 -8.00
C SER A 294 7.30 -18.52 -6.72
N PRO A 295 5.99 -18.33 -6.60
CA PRO A 295 5.11 -17.58 -7.50
C PRO A 295 5.32 -16.07 -7.32
N HIS A 296 5.43 -15.34 -8.41
CA HIS A 296 5.52 -13.89 -8.37
C HIS A 296 4.14 -13.27 -8.63
N SER A 297 3.88 -12.14 -8.00
CA SER A 297 2.70 -11.35 -8.33
C SER A 297 2.97 -10.61 -9.63
N HIS A 298 1.93 -10.43 -10.43
CA HIS A 298 2.03 -9.61 -11.63
C HIS A 298 2.38 -8.18 -11.26
N MET A 299 3.54 -7.77 -11.68
CA MET A 299 3.95 -6.38 -11.63
C MET A 299 3.62 -5.68 -12.92
N THR A 300 3.40 -4.40 -12.79
CA THR A 300 3.30 -3.53 -13.94
C THR A 300 4.60 -3.58 -14.73
N CYS A 301 4.51 -3.88 -16.01
CA CYS A 301 5.59 -3.66 -16.94
C CYS A 301 5.57 -2.19 -17.33
N TYR A 302 6.61 -1.47 -16.97
CA TYR A 302 6.64 -0.04 -17.16
C TYR A 302 6.81 0.33 -18.64
N GLY A 303 6.07 1.31 -19.10
CA GLY A 303 6.04 1.72 -20.49
C GLY A 303 5.05 0.92 -21.34
N THR A 304 5.18 1.04 -22.64
CA THR A 304 4.35 0.30 -23.60
C THR A 304 5.08 -0.98 -23.97
N TYR A 305 4.48 -2.10 -23.67
CA TYR A 305 5.03 -3.40 -23.98
C TYR A 305 4.22 -4.08 -25.07
N THR A 306 4.74 -4.08 -26.29
CA THR A 306 3.97 -4.49 -27.48
C THR A 306 3.66 -5.98 -27.55
N ALA A 307 4.51 -6.85 -26.97
CA ALA A 307 4.28 -8.29 -26.97
C ALA A 307 3.23 -8.72 -25.94
N HIS A 308 3.14 -7.97 -24.83
CA HIS A 308 2.20 -8.22 -23.74
C HIS A 308 1.56 -6.92 -23.27
N PRO A 309 0.70 -6.31 -24.09
CA PRO A 309 0.09 -5.00 -23.80
C PRO A 309 -0.73 -5.01 -22.52
N GLU A 310 -1.20 -6.17 -22.09
CA GLU A 310 -1.91 -6.37 -20.82
C GLU A 310 -1.07 -6.04 -19.57
N PHE A 311 0.25 -6.02 -19.71
CA PHE A 311 1.17 -5.64 -18.63
C PHE A 311 1.67 -4.20 -18.75
N SER A 312 1.32 -3.49 -19.79
CA SER A 312 1.76 -2.12 -20.00
C SER A 312 1.07 -1.15 -19.04
N MET A 313 1.83 -0.21 -18.47
CA MET A 313 1.29 0.91 -17.71
C MET A 313 0.55 1.91 -18.60
N THR A 314 1.08 2.17 -19.78
CA THR A 314 0.41 2.98 -20.81
C THR A 314 -0.65 2.14 -21.50
N PRO A 315 -1.88 2.63 -21.66
CA PRO A 315 -2.93 1.91 -22.37
C PRO A 315 -2.46 1.48 -23.76
N SER A 316 -2.60 0.20 -24.10
CA SER A 316 -2.12 -0.37 -25.35
C SER A 316 -2.95 -1.59 -25.75
N GLY A 317 -3.21 -1.76 -27.07
CA GLY A 317 -3.91 -2.93 -27.58
C GLY A 317 -5.30 -3.17 -26.98
N GLY A 318 -5.99 -2.13 -26.54
CA GLY A 318 -7.28 -2.23 -25.85
C GLY A 318 -7.19 -2.57 -24.36
N HIS A 319 -5.98 -2.68 -23.80
CA HIS A 319 -5.74 -2.92 -22.39
C HIS A 319 -5.43 -1.62 -21.65
N ASP A 320 -5.94 -1.49 -20.44
CA ASP A 320 -5.62 -0.45 -19.43
C ASP A 320 -5.68 -1.11 -18.06
N ASN A 321 -4.71 -1.96 -17.78
CA ASN A 321 -4.74 -2.87 -16.63
C ASN A 321 -4.12 -2.26 -15.37
N TYR A 322 -3.37 -1.16 -15.51
CA TYR A 322 -2.66 -0.54 -14.40
C TYR A 322 -2.90 0.97 -14.30
N PRO A 323 -4.15 1.42 -14.37
CA PRO A 323 -4.47 2.85 -14.37
C PRO A 323 -3.94 3.55 -13.11
N GLY A 324 -3.99 2.87 -11.96
CA GLY A 324 -3.55 3.44 -10.71
C GLY A 324 -2.04 3.72 -10.64
N GLN A 325 -1.23 2.94 -11.37
CA GLN A 325 0.21 3.20 -11.48
C GLN A 325 0.48 4.44 -12.36
N ARG A 326 -0.14 4.50 -13.53
CA ARG A 326 -0.03 5.63 -14.45
C ARG A 326 -0.47 6.94 -13.79
N GLN A 327 -1.53 6.90 -13.02
CA GLN A 327 -2.11 8.04 -12.34
C GLN A 327 -1.18 8.69 -11.29
N MET A 328 -0.15 7.96 -10.84
CA MET A 328 0.85 8.47 -9.88
C MET A 328 2.04 9.16 -10.54
N LEU A 329 2.22 9.04 -11.85
CA LEU A 329 3.38 9.59 -12.54
C LEU A 329 3.33 11.11 -12.60
N ALA A 330 4.49 11.75 -12.43
CA ALA A 330 4.67 13.18 -12.70
C ALA A 330 5.48 13.40 -13.98
N ARG A 331 5.36 14.59 -14.53
CA ARG A 331 6.31 15.06 -15.55
C ARG A 331 7.68 15.22 -14.94
N TRP A 332 8.69 14.88 -15.71
CA TRP A 332 10.06 15.15 -15.31
C TRP A 332 10.31 16.65 -15.23
N ASP A 333 10.78 17.09 -14.07
CA ASP A 333 11.08 18.48 -13.78
C ASP A 333 12.59 18.82 -13.92
N GLY A 334 13.41 17.80 -14.19
CA GLY A 334 14.86 17.95 -14.33
C GLY A 334 15.63 18.13 -13.01
N VAL A 335 14.95 18.07 -11.85
CA VAL A 335 15.61 18.21 -10.53
C VAL A 335 16.49 17.00 -10.26
N TYR A 336 15.97 15.81 -10.49
CA TYR A 336 16.73 14.56 -10.43
C TYR A 336 16.80 13.95 -11.82
N GLY A 337 18.02 13.56 -12.23
CA GLY A 337 18.24 13.00 -13.55
C GLY A 337 17.73 11.57 -13.67
N VAL A 338 17.31 11.18 -14.87
CA VAL A 338 17.08 9.76 -15.23
C VAL A 338 18.41 9.02 -15.33
N ASP A 339 18.39 7.69 -15.22
CA ASP A 339 19.62 6.87 -15.31
C ASP A 339 20.07 6.67 -16.76
N GLY A 340 20.82 7.62 -17.29
CA GLY A 340 21.39 7.54 -18.63
C GLY A 340 22.47 6.46 -18.80
N ALA A 341 22.95 5.84 -17.71
CA ALA A 341 23.91 4.76 -17.80
C ALA A 341 23.25 3.40 -18.05
N ALA A 342 22.01 3.22 -17.59
CA ALA A 342 21.22 2.00 -17.79
C ALA A 342 20.52 1.97 -19.14
N GLN A 343 20.11 3.11 -19.63
CA GLN A 343 19.55 3.30 -20.96
C GLN A 343 19.54 4.79 -21.38
N ASP A 344 19.14 5.05 -22.62
CA ASP A 344 18.97 6.40 -23.11
C ASP A 344 17.81 7.08 -22.37
N TRP A 345 18.11 8.13 -21.58
CA TRP A 345 17.13 8.89 -20.83
C TRP A 345 16.05 9.51 -21.72
N TYR A 346 16.41 9.90 -22.93
CA TYR A 346 15.48 10.52 -23.87
C TYR A 346 14.40 9.53 -24.32
N THR A 347 14.80 8.33 -24.73
CA THR A 347 13.86 7.28 -25.13
C THR A 347 13.04 6.78 -23.93
N THR A 348 13.62 6.76 -22.75
CA THR A 348 12.90 6.45 -21.51
C THR A 348 11.76 7.44 -21.27
N TYR A 349 12.05 8.71 -21.41
CA TYR A 349 11.08 9.75 -21.11
C TYR A 349 10.10 10.01 -22.26
N TYR A 350 10.59 10.15 -23.48
CA TYR A 350 9.78 10.49 -24.64
C TYR A 350 9.33 9.29 -25.47
N GLY A 351 9.89 8.12 -25.24
CA GLY A 351 9.65 6.94 -26.05
C GLY A 351 10.46 6.93 -27.34
N GLY A 352 10.11 6.04 -28.25
CA GLY A 352 10.75 5.93 -29.56
C GLY A 352 11.29 4.54 -29.85
N GLN A 353 12.59 4.36 -29.88
CA GLN A 353 13.21 3.07 -30.18
C GLN A 353 13.67 2.37 -28.93
N GLY A 354 13.40 1.11 -28.85
CA GLY A 354 13.83 0.27 -27.75
C GLY A 354 12.74 -0.68 -27.32
N PHE A 355 13.14 -1.66 -26.58
CA PHE A 355 12.27 -2.78 -26.24
C PHE A 355 11.04 -2.35 -25.43
N TYR A 356 11.17 -1.31 -24.60
CA TYR A 356 10.08 -0.85 -23.72
C TYR A 356 9.49 0.48 -24.10
N THR A 357 10.18 1.21 -24.92
CA THR A 357 9.80 2.56 -25.32
C THR A 357 9.32 2.63 -26.76
N ALA A 358 8.94 1.49 -27.34
CA ALA A 358 8.29 1.48 -28.64
C ALA A 358 7.00 2.30 -28.69
N GLY A 359 6.41 2.63 -27.54
CA GLY A 359 5.33 3.61 -27.37
C GLY A 359 5.86 4.98 -26.99
N GLY A 360 5.34 5.60 -25.98
CA GLY A 360 5.59 7.00 -25.64
C GLY A 360 6.34 7.27 -24.33
N GLY A 361 6.93 6.28 -23.68
CA GLY A 361 7.65 6.46 -22.42
C GLY A 361 6.81 7.09 -21.29
N ILE A 362 7.48 7.70 -20.31
CA ILE A 362 6.83 8.40 -19.19
C ILE A 362 5.88 9.48 -19.66
N GLN A 363 6.29 10.27 -20.64
CA GLN A 363 5.49 11.40 -21.12
C GLN A 363 4.12 10.94 -21.59
N ALA A 364 4.05 9.87 -22.38
CA ALA A 364 2.78 9.34 -22.85
C ALA A 364 1.94 8.74 -21.71
N ALA A 365 2.56 8.10 -20.74
CA ALA A 365 1.85 7.59 -19.56
C ALA A 365 1.25 8.72 -18.72
N VAL A 366 1.99 9.82 -18.52
CA VAL A 366 1.49 11.04 -17.86
C VAL A 366 0.33 11.65 -18.63
N ASP A 367 0.47 11.78 -19.96
CA ASP A 367 -0.56 12.37 -20.82
C ASP A 367 -1.82 11.49 -20.90
N ALA A 368 -1.67 10.17 -20.75
CA ALA A 368 -2.77 9.24 -20.71
C ALA A 368 -3.59 9.28 -19.39
N GLY A 369 -3.18 10.06 -18.40
CA GLY A 369 -4.02 10.29 -17.24
C GLY A 369 -3.31 10.32 -15.87
N SER A 370 -2.27 11.11 -15.69
CA SER A 370 -1.75 11.43 -14.35
C SER A 370 -2.80 12.22 -13.55
N LEU A 371 -2.91 11.89 -12.26
CA LEU A 371 -3.77 12.61 -11.31
C LEU A 371 -3.02 13.65 -10.47
N ILE A 372 -1.71 13.81 -10.61
CA ILE A 372 -0.93 14.71 -9.77
C ILE A 372 -1.41 16.16 -9.93
N GLY A 373 -1.44 16.68 -11.15
CA GLY A 373 -1.97 18.02 -11.42
C GLY A 373 -3.43 18.21 -10.98
N PRO A 374 -4.36 17.31 -11.35
CA PRO A 374 -5.73 17.35 -10.85
C PRO A 374 -5.87 17.35 -9.32
N LEU A 375 -5.07 16.52 -8.58
CA LEU A 375 -5.08 16.51 -7.11
C LEU A 375 -4.55 17.81 -6.50
N HIS A 376 -3.50 18.41 -7.11
CA HIS A 376 -3.00 19.71 -6.70
C HIS A 376 -4.06 20.79 -6.87
N SER A 377 -4.76 20.79 -8.00
CA SER A 377 -5.79 21.79 -8.32
C SER A 377 -7.07 21.63 -7.49
N ALA A 378 -7.52 20.41 -7.26
CA ALA A 378 -8.71 20.13 -6.44
C ALA A 378 -8.47 20.50 -4.97
N GLY A 379 -7.26 20.23 -4.47
CA GLY A 379 -6.84 20.54 -3.12
C GLY A 379 -7.55 19.72 -2.03
N VAL A 380 -6.95 19.72 -0.85
CA VAL A 380 -7.54 19.13 0.37
C VAL A 380 -8.34 20.23 1.09
N PRO A 381 -9.55 19.97 1.60
CA PRO A 381 -10.28 20.97 2.37
C PRO A 381 -9.49 21.43 3.61
N ALA A 382 -9.54 22.73 3.92
CA ALA A 382 -8.82 23.32 5.08
C ALA A 382 -9.26 22.69 6.43
N SER A 383 -10.45 22.07 6.49
CA SER A 383 -10.96 21.36 7.66
C SER A 383 -10.28 20.01 7.91
N VAL A 384 -9.49 19.50 6.97
CA VAL A 384 -8.74 18.24 7.09
C VAL A 384 -7.27 18.56 7.40
N THR A 385 -6.83 18.25 8.61
CA THR A 385 -5.42 18.40 8.95
C THR A 385 -4.62 17.26 8.32
N THR A 386 -3.65 17.61 7.47
CA THR A 386 -2.83 16.63 6.75
C THR A 386 -1.43 16.54 7.35
N TYR A 387 -0.95 15.32 7.50
CA TYR A 387 0.39 14.98 7.98
C TYR A 387 1.11 14.15 6.92
N LEU A 388 2.38 14.48 6.67
CA LEU A 388 3.16 13.84 5.61
C LEU A 388 4.41 13.19 6.20
N LEU A 389 4.57 11.90 5.94
CA LEU A 389 5.72 11.13 6.37
C LEU A 389 6.42 10.51 5.16
N ALA A 390 7.71 10.78 5.04
CA ALA A 390 8.59 10.16 4.05
C ALA A 390 9.54 9.17 4.72
N GLY A 391 9.92 8.11 4.03
CA GLY A 391 11.11 7.34 4.37
C GLY A 391 12.37 8.04 3.87
N GLY A 392 13.49 7.80 4.51
CA GLY A 392 14.78 8.42 4.17
C GLY A 392 15.89 7.40 3.89
N SER A 393 15.56 6.12 3.82
CA SER A 393 16.48 5.05 3.42
C SER A 393 16.09 4.53 2.04
N ALA A 394 17.00 4.58 1.09
CA ALA A 394 16.78 4.03 -0.25
C ALA A 394 17.06 2.51 -0.34
N ASP A 395 17.45 1.86 0.76
CA ASP A 395 17.83 0.44 0.76
C ASP A 395 16.61 -0.48 0.87
N VAL A 396 15.85 -0.61 -0.20
CA VAL A 396 14.76 -1.59 -0.28
C VAL A 396 15.31 -2.91 -0.79
N LEU A 397 15.34 -3.92 0.07
CA LEU A 397 15.84 -5.23 -0.29
C LEU A 397 14.96 -5.87 -1.38
N GLY A 398 15.58 -6.29 -2.47
CA GLY A 398 14.91 -7.04 -3.53
C GLY A 398 14.34 -6.18 -4.68
N ILE A 399 14.49 -4.85 -4.61
CA ILE A 399 14.14 -3.97 -5.73
C ILE A 399 15.30 -3.03 -6.08
N PHE A 400 15.28 -2.46 -7.28
CA PHE A 400 16.16 -1.35 -7.64
C PHE A 400 15.68 -0.08 -6.97
N ASN A 401 16.59 0.61 -6.29
CA ASN A 401 16.22 1.73 -5.46
C ASN A 401 16.28 3.06 -6.21
N GLU A 402 15.28 3.92 -6.02
CA GLU A 402 15.39 5.31 -6.41
C GLU A 402 16.45 6.00 -5.58
N ASN A 403 17.59 6.31 -6.17
CA ASN A 403 18.76 6.86 -5.50
C ASN A 403 19.33 8.11 -6.20
N ARG A 404 18.60 8.70 -7.13
CA ARG A 404 19.00 9.92 -7.83
C ARG A 404 18.92 11.16 -6.94
N GLY A 405 18.16 11.07 -5.85
CA GLY A 405 18.03 12.09 -4.81
C GLY A 405 17.61 11.46 -3.48
N PRO A 406 17.40 12.26 -2.43
CA PRO A 406 16.86 11.77 -1.17
C PRO A 406 15.51 11.09 -1.40
N SER A 407 15.43 9.79 -1.07
CA SER A 407 14.23 8.97 -1.32
C SER A 407 14.08 7.88 -0.26
N ASP A 408 12.93 7.21 -0.29
CA ASP A 408 12.67 5.98 0.46
C ASP A 408 12.94 4.70 -0.36
N GLY A 409 13.58 4.86 -1.52
CA GLY A 409 13.88 3.80 -2.48
C GLY A 409 12.84 3.66 -3.60
N VAL A 410 11.67 4.32 -3.48
CA VAL A 410 10.60 4.32 -4.48
C VAL A 410 10.12 5.73 -4.79
N VAL A 411 9.93 6.56 -3.78
CA VAL A 411 9.42 7.92 -3.89
C VAL A 411 10.45 8.89 -3.32
N PHE A 412 10.74 9.97 -4.04
CA PHE A 412 11.57 11.04 -3.52
C PHE A 412 10.96 11.69 -2.27
N VAL A 413 11.79 12.03 -1.31
CA VAL A 413 11.38 12.77 -0.10
C VAL A 413 10.68 14.07 -0.48
N SER A 414 11.17 14.78 -1.51
CA SER A 414 10.55 16.01 -2.02
C SER A 414 9.11 15.78 -2.48
N SER A 415 8.86 14.68 -3.18
CA SER A 415 7.51 14.31 -3.62
C SER A 415 6.62 13.87 -2.45
N ALA A 416 7.12 13.01 -1.57
CA ALA A 416 6.33 12.52 -0.43
C ALA A 416 5.92 13.65 0.53
N LEU A 417 6.75 14.69 0.67
CA LEU A 417 6.50 15.85 1.52
C LEU A 417 5.97 17.08 0.78
N ASP A 418 5.59 16.93 -0.51
CA ASP A 418 4.97 18.02 -1.27
C ASP A 418 3.59 18.36 -0.69
N THR A 419 3.39 19.63 -0.44
CA THR A 419 2.17 20.20 0.16
C THR A 419 1.30 20.97 -0.81
N THR A 420 1.58 20.89 -2.10
CA THR A 420 0.79 21.58 -3.13
C THR A 420 -0.69 21.16 -3.05
N GLY A 421 -1.58 22.13 -2.92
CA GLY A 421 -3.01 21.89 -2.71
C GLY A 421 -3.38 21.36 -1.31
N ILE A 422 -2.50 21.48 -0.30
CA ILE A 422 -2.76 21.06 1.09
C ILE A 422 -2.66 22.30 2.00
N PRO A 423 -3.76 22.99 2.30
CA PRO A 423 -3.73 24.24 3.03
C PRO A 423 -3.45 24.07 4.53
N THR A 424 -3.83 22.93 5.14
CA THR A 424 -3.68 22.69 6.57
C THR A 424 -2.72 21.54 6.81
N VAL A 425 -1.43 21.85 6.99
CA VAL A 425 -0.37 20.88 7.28
C VAL A 425 -0.14 20.82 8.78
N GLY A 426 -0.46 19.69 9.41
CA GLY A 426 -0.23 19.43 10.83
C GLY A 426 1.21 19.06 11.17
N GLY A 427 1.93 18.51 10.20
CA GLY A 427 3.35 18.16 10.35
C GLY A 427 3.91 17.43 9.14
N LYS A 428 5.25 17.52 9.01
CA LYS A 428 6.03 16.77 8.02
C LYS A 428 7.23 16.14 8.70
N VAL A 429 7.56 14.90 8.34
CA VAL A 429 8.73 14.21 8.89
C VAL A 429 9.33 13.25 7.87
N THR A 430 10.65 13.10 7.93
CA THR A 430 11.39 12.03 7.25
C THR A 430 11.91 11.05 8.29
N ILE A 431 11.59 9.77 8.15
CA ILE A 431 12.12 8.69 9.00
C ILE A 431 13.38 8.16 8.34
N ALA A 432 14.53 8.65 8.76
CA ALA A 432 15.81 8.43 8.10
C ALA A 432 16.21 6.94 7.94
N GLY A 433 15.78 6.07 8.86
CA GLY A 433 16.10 4.63 8.84
C GLY A 433 15.02 3.75 8.23
N ALA A 434 13.98 4.31 7.65
CA ALA A 434 12.91 3.54 7.03
C ALA A 434 12.93 3.69 5.50
N ASN A 435 12.82 2.58 4.79
CA ASN A 435 12.57 2.57 3.36
C ASN A 435 11.05 2.51 3.05
N HIS A 436 10.71 2.54 1.77
CA HIS A 436 9.33 2.60 1.32
C HIS A 436 8.43 1.48 1.87
N LEU A 437 8.92 0.24 1.84
CA LEU A 437 8.16 -0.93 2.30
C LEU A 437 8.07 -1.00 3.83
N GLU A 438 9.02 -0.43 4.53
CA GLU A 438 9.05 -0.41 5.99
C GLU A 438 8.07 0.58 6.60
N LEU A 439 7.57 1.56 5.87
CA LEU A 439 6.69 2.60 6.41
C LEU A 439 5.41 2.07 7.05
N GLY A 440 4.94 0.90 6.62
CA GLY A 440 3.77 0.23 7.20
C GLY A 440 4.02 -0.47 8.54
N TRP A 441 5.29 -0.61 8.97
CA TRP A 441 5.64 -1.37 10.18
C TRP A 441 6.84 -0.83 10.97
N HIS A 442 7.65 0.05 10.40
CA HIS A 442 8.81 0.60 11.10
C HIS A 442 8.42 1.31 12.39
N GLY A 443 9.08 0.98 13.51
CA GLY A 443 8.70 1.43 14.84
C GLY A 443 8.61 2.96 14.97
N SER A 444 9.56 3.70 14.39
CA SER A 444 9.55 5.18 14.44
C SER A 444 8.42 5.76 13.59
N ALA A 445 8.10 5.15 12.44
CA ALA A 445 6.97 5.56 11.61
C ALA A 445 5.65 5.33 12.35
N ALA A 446 5.47 4.14 12.95
CA ALA A 446 4.30 3.81 13.73
C ALA A 446 4.10 4.73 14.94
N ALA A 447 5.18 5.06 15.66
CA ALA A 447 5.14 6.01 16.79
C ALA A 447 4.73 7.41 16.35
N GLN A 448 5.26 7.87 15.21
CA GLN A 448 4.90 9.17 14.66
C GLN A 448 3.44 9.25 14.22
N VAL A 449 2.95 8.19 13.54
CA VAL A 449 1.53 8.08 13.17
C VAL A 449 0.64 8.12 14.42
N ALA A 450 0.94 7.32 15.45
CA ALA A 450 0.17 7.32 16.68
C ALA A 450 0.16 8.70 17.38
N THR A 451 1.27 9.43 17.34
CA THR A 451 1.36 10.81 17.84
C THR A 451 0.42 11.74 17.09
N TRP A 452 0.38 11.63 15.77
CA TRP A 452 -0.48 12.48 14.94
C TRP A 452 -1.98 12.13 15.04
N LEU A 453 -2.31 10.89 15.41
CA LEU A 453 -3.68 10.43 15.59
C LEU A 453 -4.24 10.65 17.01
N SER A 454 -3.42 11.12 17.92
CA SER A 454 -3.78 11.36 19.33
C SER A 454 -4.70 12.54 19.54
#